data_cc968a8755152d797135370e3d1bc6ba
#
_entry.id   cc968a8755152d797135370e3d1bc6ba
#
_cell.length_a   1.000
_cell.length_b   1.000
_cell.length_c   1.000
_cell.angle_alpha   90.00
_cell.angle_beta   90.00
_cell.angle_gamma   90.00
#
_symmetry.space_group_name_H-M   'P 1'
#
loop_
_entity.id
_entity.type
_entity.pdbx_description
1 polymer ?
#
loop_
_entity_poly.entity_id
_entity_poly.type
_entity_poly.pdbx_seq_one_letter_code
_entity_poly.pdbx_strand_id
1 'polypeptide(L)'
;LFLHINWIQVALKEIVEQIVAGLGYDLVEIERSAGGLLRITIDLPWVAPVEGAATEQFVTVEDCEKVTRQLQFALEVDNIEYARLEVSSPGIDRPLRHEQDFERFVGHVVDITLKAPMGAAAAGQVSPLRKKFRGTLERVQAENGASGWQIVWSDAPAAKPGQRISRKKVPAPLQALGFTLDELRESRLAPIVSFKGRSESLGASGDIEPNLN
;
A
#
# COMPACT_ATOMS: atom_id res chain seq x y z
N LEU A 1 -4.68 31.70 16.39
CA LEU A 1 -5.45 30.85 15.44
C LEU A 1 -4.66 29.61 15.00
N PHE A 2 -3.38 29.73 14.59
CA PHE A 2 -2.53 28.61 14.16
C PHE A 2 -2.25 27.58 15.27
N LEU A 3 -2.07 28.00 16.50
CA LEU A 3 -1.83 27.12 17.65
C LEU A 3 -3.06 26.25 17.99
N HIS A 4 -4.26 26.79 17.80
CA HIS A 4 -5.51 26.04 18.07
C HIS A 4 -5.77 24.94 17.06
N ILE A 5 -5.48 25.18 15.77
CA ILE A 5 -5.65 24.20 14.71
C ILE A 5 -4.70 23.00 14.90
N ASN A 6 -3.47 23.26 15.33
CA ASN A 6 -2.49 22.21 15.57
C ASN A 6 -2.88 21.30 16.75
N TRP A 7 -3.44 21.89 17.82
CA TRP A 7 -3.88 21.14 19.00
C TRP A 7 -5.04 20.19 18.71
N ILE A 8 -6.04 20.65 17.94
CA ILE A 8 -7.20 19.82 17.54
C ILE A 8 -6.75 18.63 16.67
N GLN A 9 -5.76 18.82 15.79
CA GLN A 9 -5.23 17.73 14.96
C GLN A 9 -4.48 16.70 15.78
N VAL A 10 -3.71 17.11 16.78
CA VAL A 10 -3.00 16.21 17.69
C VAL A 10 -3.98 15.42 18.52
N ALA A 11 -4.96 16.09 19.15
CA ALA A 11 -6.00 15.43 19.94
C ALA A 11 -6.82 14.42 19.11
N LEU A 12 -7.23 14.81 17.90
CA LEU A 12 -7.95 13.91 16.99
C LEU A 12 -7.12 12.64 16.70
N LYS A 13 -5.83 12.81 16.41
CA LYS A 13 -4.94 11.68 16.11
C LYS A 13 -4.84 10.74 17.30
N GLU A 14 -4.58 11.27 18.49
CA GLU A 14 -4.46 10.48 19.72
C GLU A 14 -5.74 9.69 20.04
N ILE A 15 -6.91 10.33 19.92
CA ILE A 15 -8.22 9.69 20.15
C ILE A 15 -8.43 8.55 19.16
N VAL A 16 -8.21 8.81 17.88
CA VAL A 16 -8.41 7.80 16.82
C VAL A 16 -7.42 6.63 17.00
N GLU A 17 -6.13 6.89 17.24
CA GLU A 17 -5.13 5.87 17.50
C GLU A 17 -5.50 4.99 18.69
N GLN A 18 -5.91 5.60 19.80
CA GLN A 18 -6.29 4.87 21.01
C GLN A 18 -7.50 3.97 20.79
N ILE A 19 -8.52 4.45 20.08
CA ILE A 19 -9.75 3.68 19.82
C ILE A 19 -9.47 2.55 18.87
N VAL A 20 -8.80 2.82 17.74
CA VAL A 20 -8.50 1.82 16.72
C VAL A 20 -7.64 0.70 17.31
N ALA A 21 -6.56 1.06 18.04
CA ALA A 21 -5.71 0.09 18.71
C ALA A 21 -6.44 -0.67 19.82
N GLY A 22 -7.28 0.00 20.62
CA GLY A 22 -8.08 -0.62 21.67
C GLY A 22 -9.11 -1.64 21.17
N LEU A 23 -9.53 -1.51 19.90
CA LEU A 23 -10.42 -2.46 19.23
C LEU A 23 -9.67 -3.58 18.49
N GLY A 24 -8.33 -3.55 18.48
CA GLY A 24 -7.47 -4.56 17.87
C GLY A 24 -7.16 -4.34 16.40
N TYR A 25 -7.20 -3.10 15.91
CA TYR A 25 -6.86 -2.73 14.54
C TYR A 25 -5.66 -1.79 14.50
N ASP A 26 -5.00 -1.73 13.36
CA ASP A 26 -3.94 -0.77 13.04
C ASP A 26 -4.54 0.45 12.33
N LEU A 27 -4.14 1.65 12.76
CA LEU A 27 -4.48 2.89 12.08
C LEU A 27 -3.54 3.11 10.90
N VAL A 28 -4.08 3.09 9.68
CA VAL A 28 -3.32 3.31 8.44
C VAL A 28 -3.25 4.80 8.09
N GLU A 29 -4.40 5.48 8.08
CA GLU A 29 -4.47 6.87 7.64
C GLU A 29 -5.65 7.62 8.28
N ILE A 30 -5.43 8.91 8.58
CA ILE A 30 -6.47 9.88 8.92
C ILE A 30 -6.44 10.97 7.85
N GLU A 31 -7.53 11.14 7.13
CA GLU A 31 -7.71 12.20 6.15
C GLU A 31 -8.83 13.13 6.56
N ARG A 32 -8.60 14.43 6.48
CA ARG A 32 -9.62 15.46 6.72
C ARG A 32 -9.70 16.40 5.52
N SER A 33 -10.87 16.47 4.90
CA SER A 33 -11.09 17.38 3.78
C SER A 33 -11.62 18.73 4.23
N ALA A 34 -11.49 19.73 3.37
CA ALA A 34 -12.05 21.08 3.61
C ALA A 34 -13.58 21.07 3.76
N GLY A 35 -14.28 20.06 3.21
CA GLY A 35 -15.73 19.89 3.36
C GLY A 35 -16.16 19.17 4.64
N GLY A 36 -15.24 18.97 5.60
CA GLY A 36 -15.53 18.34 6.89
C GLY A 36 -15.65 16.81 6.84
N LEU A 37 -15.28 16.16 5.73
CA LEU A 37 -15.13 14.71 5.69
C LEU A 37 -13.93 14.32 6.56
N LEU A 38 -14.16 13.41 7.49
CA LEU A 38 -13.15 12.70 8.28
C LEU A 38 -13.14 11.23 7.81
N ARG A 39 -12.07 10.81 7.16
CA ARG A 39 -11.87 9.42 6.73
C ARG A 39 -10.79 8.77 7.57
N ILE A 40 -11.10 7.61 8.12
CA ILE A 40 -10.20 6.78 8.92
C ILE A 40 -10.01 5.46 8.18
N THR A 41 -8.78 5.17 7.84
CA THR A 41 -8.41 3.90 7.21
C THR A 41 -7.79 2.99 8.25
N ILE A 42 -8.34 1.80 8.42
CA ILE A 42 -7.91 0.80 9.40
C ILE A 42 -7.47 -0.48 8.69
N ASP A 43 -6.55 -1.21 9.28
CA ASP A 43 -6.11 -2.53 8.81
C ASP A 43 -6.03 -3.51 9.99
N LEU A 44 -5.90 -4.80 9.68
CA LEU A 44 -5.58 -5.80 10.70
C LEU A 44 -4.09 -5.71 11.06
N PRO A 45 -3.73 -5.90 12.34
CA PRO A 45 -2.34 -5.94 12.75
C PRO A 45 -1.56 -7.00 11.96
N TRP A 46 -0.46 -6.56 11.37
CA TRP A 46 0.37 -7.48 10.61
C TRP A 46 1.32 -8.25 11.55
N VAL A 47 1.31 -9.55 11.40
CA VAL A 47 2.26 -10.46 12.03
C VAL A 47 3.06 -11.13 10.93
N ALA A 48 4.37 -11.20 11.09
CA ALA A 48 5.21 -11.88 10.10
C ALA A 48 4.73 -13.32 9.88
N PRO A 49 4.60 -13.78 8.64
CA PRO A 49 4.09 -15.11 8.35
C PRO A 49 4.99 -16.17 8.98
N VAL A 50 4.38 -17.09 9.73
CA VAL A 50 5.02 -18.32 10.19
C VAL A 50 4.68 -19.40 9.17
N GLU A 51 5.64 -20.25 8.82
CA GLU A 51 5.43 -21.36 7.87
C GLU A 51 4.21 -22.19 8.27
N GLY A 52 3.22 -22.30 7.37
CA GLY A 52 1.96 -22.99 7.63
C GLY A 52 0.83 -22.15 8.23
N ALA A 53 1.03 -20.85 8.39
CA ALA A 53 0.01 -19.93 8.88
C ALA A 53 -1.08 -19.64 7.81
N ALA A 54 -2.29 -19.46 8.33
CA ALA A 54 -3.54 -19.34 7.58
C ALA A 54 -3.59 -18.12 6.63
N THR A 55 -4.55 -18.22 5.72
CA THR A 55 -5.04 -17.21 4.77
C THR A 55 -4.97 -15.78 5.28
N GLU A 56 -4.50 -14.91 4.42
CA GLU A 56 -4.53 -13.46 4.59
C GLU A 56 -5.96 -13.02 4.98
N GLN A 57 -6.08 -12.36 6.12
CA GLN A 57 -7.34 -11.81 6.60
C GLN A 57 -7.45 -10.35 6.18
N PHE A 58 -8.67 -9.92 5.93
CA PHE A 58 -8.98 -8.55 5.51
C PHE A 58 -9.98 -7.93 6.47
N VAL A 59 -9.92 -6.63 6.60
CA VAL A 59 -10.92 -5.84 7.33
C VAL A 59 -12.27 -6.00 6.64
N THR A 60 -13.28 -6.36 7.41
CA THR A 60 -14.66 -6.53 6.95
C THR A 60 -15.50 -5.26 7.13
N VAL A 61 -16.72 -5.27 6.60
CA VAL A 61 -17.67 -4.16 6.81
C VAL A 61 -18.07 -4.06 8.28
N GLU A 62 -18.23 -5.19 8.95
CA GLU A 62 -18.56 -5.27 10.37
C GLU A 62 -17.46 -4.67 11.26
N ASP A 63 -16.19 -4.86 10.87
CA ASP A 63 -15.05 -4.23 11.54
C ASP A 63 -15.11 -2.70 11.40
N CYS A 64 -15.37 -2.21 10.19
CA CYS A 64 -15.53 -0.79 9.92
C CYS A 64 -16.70 -0.20 10.71
N GLU A 65 -17.83 -0.91 10.80
CA GLU A 65 -18.99 -0.48 11.56
C GLU A 65 -18.69 -0.41 13.06
N LYS A 66 -18.02 -1.42 13.61
CA LYS A 66 -17.60 -1.45 15.02
C LYS A 66 -16.73 -0.24 15.37
N VAL A 67 -15.74 0.06 14.55
CA VAL A 67 -14.84 1.20 14.74
C VAL A 67 -15.60 2.52 14.58
N THR A 68 -16.48 2.62 13.57
CA THR A 68 -17.30 3.83 13.34
C THR A 68 -18.13 4.18 14.56
N ARG A 69 -18.84 3.24 15.15
CA ARG A 69 -19.68 3.46 16.33
C ARG A 69 -18.87 4.00 17.52
N GLN A 70 -17.70 3.42 17.76
CA GLN A 70 -16.85 3.84 18.88
C GLN A 70 -16.25 5.23 18.64
N LEU A 71 -15.82 5.50 17.40
CA LEU A 71 -15.31 6.82 17.04
C LEU A 71 -16.37 7.91 17.14
N GLN A 72 -17.62 7.65 16.69
CA GLN A 72 -18.70 8.62 16.80
C GLN A 72 -18.91 9.07 18.24
N PHE A 73 -18.97 8.13 19.17
CA PHE A 73 -19.15 8.42 20.58
C PHE A 73 -17.97 9.25 21.14
N ALA A 74 -16.74 8.86 20.88
CA ALA A 74 -15.58 9.56 21.43
C ALA A 74 -15.39 10.95 20.84
N LEU A 75 -15.59 11.11 19.53
CA LEU A 75 -15.48 12.40 18.85
C LEU A 75 -16.55 13.40 19.34
N GLU A 76 -17.76 12.90 19.67
CA GLU A 76 -18.82 13.71 20.28
C GLU A 76 -18.43 14.18 21.68
N VAL A 77 -17.90 13.28 22.53
CA VAL A 77 -17.44 13.62 23.89
C VAL A 77 -16.35 14.68 23.88
N ASP A 78 -15.42 14.58 22.93
CA ASP A 78 -14.29 15.51 22.81
C ASP A 78 -14.61 16.76 21.96
N ASN A 79 -15.88 16.95 21.56
CA ASN A 79 -16.36 18.06 20.75
C ASN A 79 -15.55 18.25 19.43
N ILE A 80 -15.18 17.15 18.79
CA ILE A 80 -14.52 17.18 17.51
C ILE A 80 -15.56 17.21 16.39
N GLU A 81 -15.67 18.34 15.71
CA GLU A 81 -16.64 18.54 14.65
C GLU A 81 -16.18 17.87 13.33
N TYR A 82 -17.11 17.20 12.69
CA TYR A 82 -16.98 16.67 11.32
C TYR A 82 -18.36 16.69 10.64
N ALA A 83 -18.39 16.86 9.33
CA ALA A 83 -19.64 16.79 8.56
C ALA A 83 -19.99 15.33 8.20
N ARG A 84 -18.99 14.48 7.99
CA ARG A 84 -19.16 13.08 7.65
C ARG A 84 -17.96 12.26 8.14
N LEU A 85 -18.25 11.14 8.79
CA LEU A 85 -17.25 10.14 9.20
C LEU A 85 -17.31 8.93 8.27
N GLU A 86 -16.16 8.53 7.73
CA GLU A 86 -15.99 7.31 6.95
C GLU A 86 -14.90 6.46 7.57
N VAL A 87 -15.19 5.17 7.79
CA VAL A 87 -14.20 4.17 8.19
C VAL A 87 -14.11 3.13 7.08
N SER A 88 -12.91 2.82 6.64
CA SER A 88 -12.68 1.89 5.54
C SER A 88 -11.41 1.06 5.73
N SER A 89 -11.34 -0.08 5.04
CA SER A 89 -10.09 -0.81 4.84
C SER A 89 -9.18 -0.06 3.87
N PRO A 90 -7.86 -0.35 3.84
CA PRO A 90 -6.96 0.17 2.84
C PRO A 90 -7.37 -0.32 1.45
N GLY A 91 -7.29 0.56 0.47
CA GLY A 91 -7.44 0.16 -0.92
C GLY A 91 -6.21 -0.58 -1.46
N ILE A 92 -6.23 -0.84 -2.76
CA ILE A 92 -5.09 -1.45 -3.49
C ILE A 92 -3.86 -0.53 -3.54
N ASP A 93 -4.01 0.72 -3.20
CA ASP A 93 -3.00 1.77 -3.14
C ASP A 93 -2.65 2.16 -1.69
N ARG A 94 -2.68 1.17 -0.78
CA ARG A 94 -2.40 1.36 0.65
C ARG A 94 -1.14 2.21 0.88
N PRO A 95 -1.20 3.27 1.69
CA PRO A 95 -0.01 4.02 2.08
C PRO A 95 0.91 3.18 2.96
N LEU A 96 2.23 3.34 2.78
CA LEU A 96 3.28 2.74 3.59
C LEU A 96 3.97 3.85 4.38
N ARG A 97 3.93 3.77 5.71
CA ARG A 97 4.40 4.87 6.57
C ARG A 97 5.44 4.44 7.60
N HIS A 98 5.36 3.21 8.06
CA HIS A 98 6.19 2.68 9.13
C HIS A 98 7.08 1.56 8.61
N GLU A 99 8.21 1.33 9.27
CA GLU A 99 9.15 0.25 8.93
C GLU A 99 8.43 -1.10 8.71
N GLN A 100 7.46 -1.39 9.56
CA GLN A 100 6.65 -2.60 9.51
C GLN A 100 5.82 -2.73 8.22
N ASP A 101 5.34 -1.61 7.65
CA ASP A 101 4.67 -1.61 6.35
C ASP A 101 5.63 -2.03 5.24
N PHE A 102 6.87 -1.50 5.28
CA PHE A 102 7.90 -1.86 4.29
C PHE A 102 8.31 -3.32 4.42
N GLU A 103 8.43 -3.85 5.64
CA GLU A 103 8.69 -5.27 5.87
C GLU A 103 7.57 -6.17 5.33
N ARG A 104 6.32 -5.81 5.58
CA ARG A 104 5.13 -6.54 5.09
C ARG A 104 5.09 -6.63 3.57
N PHE A 105 5.47 -5.57 2.89
CA PHE A 105 5.31 -5.45 1.44
C PHE A 105 6.60 -5.58 0.63
N VAL A 106 7.64 -6.18 1.22
CA VAL A 106 8.83 -6.60 0.46
C VAL A 106 8.42 -7.47 -0.73
N GLY A 107 9.00 -7.22 -1.90
CA GLY A 107 8.69 -7.91 -3.15
C GLY A 107 7.46 -7.36 -3.90
N HIS A 108 6.69 -6.44 -3.31
CA HIS A 108 5.57 -5.80 -3.99
C HIS A 108 6.01 -4.56 -4.76
N VAL A 109 5.21 -4.21 -5.77
CA VAL A 109 5.40 -2.96 -6.51
C VAL A 109 4.88 -1.80 -5.67
N VAL A 110 5.70 -0.77 -5.54
CA VAL A 110 5.38 0.45 -4.79
C VAL A 110 5.63 1.70 -5.63
N ASP A 111 4.87 2.74 -5.35
CA ASP A 111 5.11 4.10 -5.80
C ASP A 111 5.71 4.88 -4.64
N ILE A 112 6.89 5.48 -4.84
CA ILE A 112 7.51 6.36 -3.88
C ILE A 112 7.69 7.77 -4.44
N THR A 113 7.52 8.76 -3.58
CA THR A 113 7.83 10.16 -3.85
C THR A 113 8.82 10.66 -2.79
N LEU A 114 9.99 11.10 -3.23
CA LEU A 114 11.03 11.60 -2.35
C LEU A 114 10.86 13.10 -2.04
N LYS A 115 11.32 13.53 -0.88
CA LYS A 115 11.36 14.94 -0.47
C LYS A 115 12.30 15.75 -1.38
N ALA A 116 13.48 15.20 -1.68
CA ALA A 116 14.48 15.79 -2.56
C ALA A 116 14.67 14.95 -3.84
N PRO A 117 15.19 15.55 -4.94
CA PRO A 117 15.56 14.77 -6.11
C PRO A 117 16.75 13.83 -5.80
N MET A 118 16.62 12.57 -6.13
CA MET A 118 17.66 11.55 -5.93
C MET A 118 17.96 10.75 -7.19
N GLY A 119 17.52 11.21 -8.36
CA GLY A 119 17.77 10.49 -9.62
C GLY A 119 19.25 10.31 -9.95
N ALA A 120 20.12 11.20 -9.47
CA ALA A 120 21.57 11.07 -9.65
C ALA A 120 22.19 9.93 -8.82
N ALA A 121 21.55 9.52 -7.72
CA ALA A 121 21.99 8.41 -6.89
C ALA A 121 21.48 7.05 -7.41
N ALA A 122 20.55 7.05 -8.36
CA ALA A 122 20.05 5.82 -8.97
C ALA A 122 21.09 5.21 -9.89
N ALA A 123 21.26 3.90 -9.81
CA ALA A 123 22.05 3.18 -10.79
C ALA A 123 21.32 3.21 -12.14
N GLY A 124 21.98 3.76 -13.18
CA GLY A 124 21.45 3.82 -14.54
C GLY A 124 21.21 5.23 -15.09
N GLN A 125 20.54 5.29 -16.24
CA GLN A 125 20.24 6.56 -16.91
C GLN A 125 18.91 7.17 -16.39
N VAL A 126 18.99 7.84 -15.25
CA VAL A 126 17.83 8.48 -14.61
C VAL A 126 18.03 9.99 -14.57
N SER A 127 16.97 10.75 -14.83
CA SER A 127 17.02 12.21 -14.69
C SER A 127 17.43 12.58 -13.25
N PRO A 128 18.47 13.40 -13.06
CA PRO A 128 18.91 13.83 -11.72
C PRO A 128 17.81 14.48 -10.88
N LEU A 129 16.84 15.12 -11.55
CA LEU A 129 15.71 15.82 -10.90
C LEU A 129 14.53 14.90 -10.56
N ARG A 130 14.62 13.60 -10.84
CA ARG A 130 13.52 12.65 -10.59
C ARG A 130 13.33 12.47 -9.08
N LYS A 131 12.06 12.58 -8.66
CA LYS A 131 11.59 12.37 -7.28
C LYS A 131 10.60 11.23 -7.14
N LYS A 132 9.96 10.80 -8.24
CA LYS A 132 8.94 9.77 -8.23
C LYS A 132 9.49 8.51 -8.90
N PHE A 133 9.34 7.40 -8.20
CA PHE A 133 9.80 6.10 -8.66
C PHE A 133 8.69 5.06 -8.44
N ARG A 134 8.57 4.15 -9.40
CA ARG A 134 7.73 2.96 -9.31
C ARG A 134 8.60 1.74 -9.57
N GLY A 135 8.53 0.77 -8.68
CA GLY A 135 9.31 -0.46 -8.81
C GLY A 135 9.03 -1.43 -7.67
N THR A 136 9.76 -2.53 -7.66
CA THR A 136 9.67 -3.54 -6.61
C THR A 136 10.44 -3.07 -5.38
N LEU A 137 9.80 -3.17 -4.22
CA LEU A 137 10.41 -2.89 -2.93
C LEU A 137 11.28 -4.04 -2.50
N GLU A 138 12.52 -3.76 -2.14
CA GLU A 138 13.46 -4.75 -1.63
C GLU A 138 14.15 -4.26 -0.36
N ARG A 139 14.50 -5.20 0.51
CA ARG A 139 15.35 -4.95 1.66
C ARG A 139 16.80 -5.16 1.28
N VAL A 140 17.66 -4.23 1.63
CA VAL A 140 19.11 -4.31 1.38
C VAL A 140 19.83 -4.34 2.70
N GLN A 141 20.82 -5.20 2.79
CA GLN A 141 21.81 -5.17 3.85
C GLN A 141 23.09 -4.51 3.29
N ALA A 142 23.46 -3.39 3.87
CA ALA A 142 24.73 -2.76 3.54
C ALA A 142 25.89 -3.56 4.12
N GLU A 143 27.07 -3.45 3.54
CA GLU A 143 28.29 -4.17 3.99
C GLU A 143 28.66 -3.88 5.46
N ASN A 144 28.23 -2.74 6.00
CA ASN A 144 28.38 -2.38 7.41
C ASN A 144 27.32 -2.98 8.35
N GLY A 145 26.45 -3.87 7.86
CA GLY A 145 25.37 -4.51 8.59
C GLY A 145 24.13 -3.65 8.81
N ALA A 146 24.12 -2.39 8.31
CA ALA A 146 22.91 -1.58 8.35
C ALA A 146 21.90 -2.11 7.32
N SER A 147 20.64 -2.30 7.73
CA SER A 147 19.55 -2.61 6.82
C SER A 147 18.96 -1.32 6.26
N GLY A 148 18.67 -1.34 4.97
CA GLY A 148 18.06 -0.22 4.26
C GLY A 148 17.00 -0.73 3.28
N TRP A 149 16.38 0.21 2.59
CA TRP A 149 15.37 -0.04 1.57
C TRP A 149 15.87 0.36 0.20
N GLN A 150 15.49 -0.40 -0.81
CA GLN A 150 15.69 -0.01 -2.19
C GLN A 150 14.44 -0.27 -3.01
N ILE A 151 14.30 0.52 -4.07
CA ILE A 151 13.32 0.27 -5.12
C ILE A 151 14.06 -0.15 -6.39
N VAL A 152 13.59 -1.25 -6.98
CA VAL A 152 14.19 -1.81 -8.21
C VAL A 152 13.17 -1.74 -9.34
N TRP A 153 13.56 -1.21 -10.48
CA TRP A 153 12.70 -1.07 -11.64
C TRP A 153 13.45 -1.26 -12.94
N SER A 154 12.69 -1.41 -14.01
CA SER A 154 13.23 -1.40 -15.39
C SER A 154 12.47 -0.35 -16.18
N ASP A 155 13.17 0.48 -16.93
CA ASP A 155 12.57 1.45 -17.85
C ASP A 155 12.11 0.81 -19.19
N ALA A 156 12.01 -0.52 -19.22
CA ALA A 156 11.40 -1.20 -20.37
C ALA A 156 9.96 -0.71 -20.53
N PRO A 157 9.58 -0.23 -21.73
CA PRO A 157 8.18 0.12 -21.97
C PRO A 157 7.31 -1.13 -21.73
N ALA A 158 6.25 -0.95 -20.93
CA ALA A 158 5.30 -2.03 -20.69
C ALA A 158 4.81 -2.60 -22.02
N ALA A 159 4.82 -3.93 -22.14
CA ALA A 159 4.33 -4.59 -23.35
C ALA A 159 2.85 -4.22 -23.54
N LYS A 160 2.50 -3.67 -24.71
CA LYS A 160 1.10 -3.36 -25.02
C LYS A 160 0.29 -4.66 -25.05
N PRO A 161 -0.96 -4.65 -24.55
CA PRO A 161 -1.83 -5.82 -24.62
C PRO A 161 -1.90 -6.33 -26.08
N GLY A 162 -1.63 -7.64 -26.28
CA GLY A 162 -1.66 -8.26 -27.63
C GLY A 162 -0.36 -8.20 -28.42
N GLN A 163 0.69 -7.54 -27.94
CA GLN A 163 1.97 -7.50 -28.62
C GLN A 163 2.78 -8.77 -28.29
N ARG A 164 3.11 -9.57 -29.31
CA ARG A 164 4.02 -10.70 -29.18
C ARG A 164 5.41 -10.19 -28.81
N ILE A 165 5.87 -10.53 -27.62
CA ILE A 165 7.24 -10.21 -27.18
C ILE A 165 8.20 -11.04 -28.03
N SER A 166 9.03 -10.39 -28.83
CA SER A 166 10.08 -11.07 -29.57
C SER A 166 11.07 -11.72 -28.60
N ARG A 167 11.35 -13.01 -28.75
CA ARG A 167 12.33 -13.75 -27.93
C ARG A 167 13.77 -13.19 -28.02
N LYS A 168 14.03 -12.26 -28.93
CA LYS A 168 15.34 -11.61 -29.13
C LYS A 168 15.51 -10.28 -28.41
N LYS A 169 14.49 -9.79 -27.71
CA LYS A 169 14.61 -8.51 -26.99
C LYS A 169 15.37 -8.74 -25.70
N VAL A 170 16.59 -8.20 -25.64
CA VAL A 170 17.39 -8.17 -24.41
C VAL A 170 16.56 -7.43 -23.34
N PRO A 171 16.38 -7.98 -22.14
CA PRO A 171 15.70 -7.27 -21.07
C PRO A 171 16.41 -5.93 -20.81
N ALA A 172 15.64 -4.87 -20.62
CA ALA A 172 16.24 -3.60 -20.23
C ALA A 172 16.94 -3.78 -18.86
N PRO A 173 18.08 -3.11 -18.65
CA PRO A 173 18.82 -3.23 -17.40
C PRO A 173 17.93 -2.82 -16.22
N LEU A 174 18.06 -3.56 -15.14
CA LEU A 174 17.45 -3.18 -13.87
C LEU A 174 18.17 -1.97 -13.31
N GLN A 175 17.41 -1.05 -12.78
CA GLN A 175 17.88 0.14 -12.07
C GLN A 175 17.46 -0.01 -10.62
N ALA A 176 18.26 0.52 -9.71
CA ALA A 176 17.99 0.49 -8.29
C ALA A 176 18.27 1.84 -7.65
N LEU A 177 17.48 2.19 -6.66
CA LEU A 177 17.69 3.37 -5.82
C LEU A 177 17.47 2.99 -4.36
N GLY A 178 18.54 3.13 -3.55
CA GLY A 178 18.47 3.03 -2.10
C GLY A 178 17.86 4.31 -1.51
N PHE A 179 17.06 4.15 -0.44
CA PHE A 179 16.45 5.26 0.27
C PHE A 179 16.21 4.92 1.74
N THR A 180 16.04 5.96 2.55
CA THR A 180 15.59 5.84 3.95
C THR A 180 14.15 6.36 4.08
N LEU A 181 13.46 5.96 5.14
CA LEU A 181 12.08 6.43 5.38
C LEU A 181 12.01 7.95 5.55
N ASP A 182 13.05 8.56 6.12
CA ASP A 182 13.12 10.03 6.31
C ASP A 182 13.20 10.80 5.00
N GLU A 183 13.69 10.18 3.93
CA GLU A 183 13.76 10.77 2.59
C GLU A 183 12.42 10.70 1.84
N LEU A 184 11.50 9.87 2.29
CA LEU A 184 10.19 9.71 1.68
C LEU A 184 9.27 10.87 2.06
N ARG A 185 8.62 11.43 1.04
CA ARG A 185 7.47 12.31 1.19
C ARG A 185 6.18 11.49 1.24
N GLU A 186 6.09 10.48 0.40
CA GLU A 186 4.93 9.62 0.23
C GLU A 186 5.36 8.26 -0.33
N SER A 187 4.70 7.22 0.12
CA SER A 187 4.89 5.86 -0.37
C SER A 187 3.56 5.12 -0.34
N ARG A 188 3.23 4.41 -1.44
CA ARG A 188 1.99 3.64 -1.59
C ARG A 188 2.23 2.34 -2.33
N LEU A 189 1.43 1.32 -2.04
CA LEU A 189 1.35 0.14 -2.90
C LEU A 189 0.92 0.55 -4.31
N ALA A 190 1.48 -0.11 -5.30
CA ALA A 190 1.14 0.10 -6.70
C ALA A 190 0.89 -1.24 -7.40
N PRO A 191 -0.16 -1.98 -7.02
CA PRO A 191 -0.42 -3.27 -7.61
C PRO A 191 -0.66 -3.15 -9.11
N ILE A 192 -0.12 -4.11 -9.86
CA ILE A 192 -0.36 -4.22 -11.30
C ILE A 192 -1.75 -4.84 -11.46
N VAL A 193 -2.76 -4.00 -11.65
CA VAL A 193 -4.12 -4.47 -11.94
C VAL A 193 -4.16 -4.91 -13.41
N SER A 194 -4.12 -6.21 -13.63
CA SER A 194 -4.32 -6.78 -14.97
C SER A 194 -5.82 -7.01 -15.19
N PHE A 195 -6.47 -6.14 -15.91
CA PHE A 195 -7.85 -6.35 -16.41
C PHE A 195 -7.85 -7.33 -17.58
N LYS A 196 -7.32 -8.54 -17.39
CA LYS A 196 -7.65 -9.63 -18.32
C LYS A 196 -9.09 -10.01 -18.05
N GLY A 197 -9.97 -9.69 -19.01
CA GLY A 197 -11.34 -10.17 -19.02
C GLY A 197 -11.39 -11.66 -18.73
N ARG A 198 -12.36 -12.04 -17.95
CA ARG A 198 -12.70 -13.43 -17.59
C ARG A 198 -12.90 -14.22 -18.87
N SER A 199 -11.87 -14.83 -19.40
CA SER A 199 -11.96 -15.78 -20.51
C SER A 199 -11.71 -17.18 -19.98
N GLU A 200 -12.83 -17.91 -19.90
CA GLU A 200 -12.93 -19.35 -20.12
C GLU A 200 -12.32 -20.31 -19.09
N SER A 201 -13.16 -20.66 -18.15
CA SER A 201 -13.22 -22.03 -17.65
C SER A 201 -14.60 -22.62 -17.98
N LEU A 202 -14.88 -22.82 -19.26
CA LEU A 202 -15.99 -23.66 -19.76
C LEU A 202 -15.38 -24.57 -20.82
N GLY A 203 -15.10 -25.82 -20.44
CA GLY A 203 -14.67 -26.80 -21.42
C GLY A 203 -13.93 -27.99 -20.83
N ALA A 204 -14.58 -28.73 -19.95
CA ALA A 204 -14.26 -30.13 -19.78
C ALA A 204 -15.62 -30.91 -19.74
N SER A 205 -16.20 -30.99 -20.91
CA SER A 205 -17.26 -31.98 -21.16
C SER A 205 -16.59 -33.35 -21.29
N GLY A 206 -16.89 -34.22 -20.34
CA GLY A 206 -16.47 -35.60 -20.43
C GLY A 206 -17.06 -36.28 -21.65
N ASP A 207 -16.22 -36.89 -22.43
CA ASP A 207 -16.59 -37.87 -23.44
C ASP A 207 -17.17 -39.10 -22.74
N ILE A 208 -18.47 -39.29 -22.89
CA ILE A 208 -19.14 -40.55 -22.59
C ILE A 208 -19.05 -41.38 -23.86
N GLU A 209 -18.19 -42.37 -23.88
CA GLU A 209 -18.22 -43.40 -24.89
C GLU A 209 -19.49 -44.24 -24.73
N PRO A 210 -20.25 -44.50 -25.80
CA PRO A 210 -21.31 -45.49 -25.76
C PRO A 210 -20.69 -46.87 -26.03
N ASN A 211 -20.76 -47.73 -25.04
CA ASN A 211 -20.44 -49.13 -25.21
C ASN A 211 -21.61 -49.82 -25.91
N LEU A 212 -21.37 -50.26 -27.14
CA LEU A 212 -22.22 -51.15 -27.92
C LEU A 212 -21.85 -52.60 -27.59
N ASN A 213 -22.74 -53.31 -26.95
CA ASN A 213 -23.07 -54.66 -27.36
C ASN A 213 -24.35 -55.14 -26.67
#